data_77a8e76732df71470961fa2a5cb01b38
#
_entry.id   77a8e76732df71470961fa2a5cb01b38
#
_cell.length_a   1.000
_cell.length_b   1.000
_cell.length_c   1.000
_cell.angle_alpha   90.00
_cell.angle_beta   90.00
_cell.angle_gamma   90.00
#
_symmetry.space_group_name_H-M   'P 1'
#
loop_
_entity.id
_entity.type
_entity.pdbx_description
1 polymer ?
#
loop_
_entity_poly.entity_id
_entity_poly.type
_entity_poly.pdbx_seq_one_letter_code
_entity_poly.pdbx_strand_id
1 'polypeptide(L)'
;MEETLFKLARAITSTGTDTVSSEGGTITYRITSIKRKLVNGKVVSTSTPSCTLSSASVSWVTWGGVTVGDGYLDVKINYSKNTGSSRSATLTFTQNESNNKINLTVTQVSGITYSGYIKMVSNSLPLGGDKYNAAQILVMAYLKGSDGSKKPETPHVGNAPDWCSVSIASVDTLENHYLLSLTALSSNKTGASRSGHIFLTCGDANLSIPVTQKPQVASTFTLSGLPTDTGYYLFGMGAKPQNTSAADRSYIQGISATGTTTMRIPFYANDSEPGSRIECTTGDKVTVYTKLNTTWTLEGSFIVPSAGGTVSI
;
A
#
# COMPACT_ATOMS: atom_id res chain seq x y z
N MET A 1 -59.54 42.63 -18.86
CA MET A 1 -58.32 42.81 -17.98
C MET A 1 -57.13 42.31 -18.75
N GLU A 2 -56.05 43.07 -18.85
CA GLU A 2 -54.79 42.65 -19.43
C GLU A 2 -53.85 42.13 -18.30
N GLU A 3 -53.19 40.99 -18.56
CA GLU A 3 -52.25 40.37 -17.64
C GLU A 3 -50.97 39.96 -18.38
N THR A 4 -49.83 40.09 -17.76
CA THR A 4 -48.54 39.58 -18.29
C THR A 4 -47.96 38.53 -17.36
N LEU A 5 -47.70 37.36 -17.89
CA LEU A 5 -47.10 36.22 -17.16
C LEU A 5 -45.68 35.97 -17.68
N PHE A 6 -44.75 35.80 -16.75
CA PHE A 6 -43.38 35.44 -17.07
C PHE A 6 -43.04 34.06 -16.51
N LYS A 7 -42.28 33.31 -17.27
CA LYS A 7 -41.70 32.00 -16.83
C LYS A 7 -40.22 32.03 -17.14
N LEU A 8 -39.43 31.67 -16.14
CA LEU A 8 -38.00 31.42 -16.25
C LEU A 8 -37.71 30.09 -15.55
N ALA A 9 -37.12 29.13 -16.23
CA ALA A 9 -36.79 27.81 -15.65
C ALA A 9 -35.67 27.16 -16.45
N ARG A 10 -34.87 26.32 -15.80
CA ARG A 10 -33.98 25.42 -16.52
C ARG A 10 -34.85 24.40 -17.27
N ALA A 11 -34.64 24.24 -18.56
CA ALA A 11 -35.21 23.13 -19.31
C ALA A 11 -34.44 21.87 -18.87
N ILE A 12 -35.17 20.87 -18.36
CA ILE A 12 -34.57 19.57 -18.02
C ILE A 12 -34.28 18.87 -19.36
N THR A 13 -33.09 19.04 -19.89
CA THR A 13 -32.57 18.17 -20.92
C THR A 13 -31.88 16.98 -20.24
N SER A 14 -32.18 15.80 -20.71
CA SER A 14 -31.85 14.51 -20.10
C SER A 14 -30.38 14.14 -19.95
N THR A 15 -29.44 15.07 -20.16
CA THR A 15 -28.00 14.87 -20.07
C THR A 15 -27.28 15.83 -19.11
N GLY A 16 -28.04 16.44 -18.21
CA GLY A 16 -27.54 17.53 -17.37
C GLY A 16 -26.70 17.11 -16.18
N THR A 17 -25.50 16.58 -16.37
CA THR A 17 -24.47 16.72 -15.37
C THR A 17 -23.86 18.09 -15.54
N ASP A 18 -24.05 18.96 -14.54
CA ASP A 18 -23.37 20.26 -14.45
C ASP A 18 -21.87 20.08 -14.14
N THR A 19 -21.34 18.90 -14.44
CA THR A 19 -19.92 18.53 -14.26
C THR A 19 -19.24 18.57 -15.61
N VAL A 20 -18.17 19.34 -15.69
CA VAL A 20 -17.37 19.53 -16.90
C VAL A 20 -15.93 19.08 -16.70
N SER A 21 -15.24 18.75 -17.80
CA SER A 21 -13.86 18.28 -17.77
C SER A 21 -12.87 19.34 -17.30
N SER A 22 -11.69 18.93 -16.85
CA SER A 22 -10.59 19.83 -16.48
C SER A 22 -9.98 20.56 -17.67
N GLU A 23 -10.13 20.07 -18.91
CA GLU A 23 -9.41 20.60 -20.07
C GLU A 23 -9.91 21.97 -20.58
N GLY A 24 -10.99 22.46 -20.03
CA GLY A 24 -11.65 23.64 -20.55
C GLY A 24 -12.62 23.30 -21.69
N GLY A 25 -13.41 24.29 -22.12
CA GLY A 25 -14.39 24.09 -23.18
C GLY A 25 -15.62 24.99 -23.07
N THR A 26 -16.71 24.49 -23.63
CA THR A 26 -18.01 25.18 -23.62
C THR A 26 -19.11 24.25 -23.16
N ILE A 27 -20.00 24.72 -22.29
CA ILE A 27 -21.25 24.03 -21.92
C ILE A 27 -22.42 24.89 -22.37
N THR A 28 -23.50 24.26 -22.82
CA THR A 28 -24.71 24.94 -23.25
C THR A 28 -25.86 24.59 -22.32
N TYR A 29 -26.49 25.60 -21.75
CA TYR A 29 -27.69 25.47 -20.93
C TYR A 29 -28.91 25.89 -21.72
N ARG A 30 -29.93 25.03 -21.79
CA ARG A 30 -31.23 25.43 -22.29
C ARG A 30 -32.06 25.97 -21.14
N ILE A 31 -32.54 27.22 -21.28
CA ILE A 31 -33.33 27.95 -20.30
C ILE A 31 -34.67 28.28 -20.95
N THR A 32 -35.78 27.82 -20.37
CA THR A 32 -37.12 28.27 -20.75
C THR A 32 -37.27 29.73 -20.34
N SER A 33 -37.53 30.60 -21.27
CA SER A 33 -37.82 32.03 -21.06
C SER A 33 -39.04 32.44 -21.86
N ILE A 34 -40.15 32.64 -21.17
CA ILE A 34 -41.45 32.90 -21.83
C ILE A 34 -42.08 34.10 -21.17
N LYS A 35 -42.64 34.99 -22.03
CA LYS A 35 -43.57 36.05 -21.65
C LYS A 35 -44.88 35.80 -22.41
N ARG A 36 -46.01 35.80 -21.71
CA ARG A 36 -47.33 35.67 -22.27
C ARG A 36 -48.16 36.89 -21.92
N LYS A 37 -48.78 37.51 -22.91
CA LYS A 37 -49.77 38.53 -22.70
C LYS A 37 -51.17 37.89 -22.82
N LEU A 38 -52.02 38.11 -21.83
CA LEU A 38 -53.38 37.63 -21.77
C LEU A 38 -54.37 38.80 -21.83
N VAL A 39 -55.44 38.62 -22.55
CA VAL A 39 -56.58 39.54 -22.56
C VAL A 39 -57.83 38.69 -22.23
N ASN A 40 -58.51 39.07 -21.16
CA ASN A 40 -59.67 38.33 -20.64
C ASN A 40 -59.39 36.84 -20.48
N GLY A 41 -58.22 36.48 -19.93
CA GLY A 41 -57.78 35.12 -19.64
C GLY A 41 -57.32 34.30 -20.87
N LYS A 42 -57.34 34.89 -22.08
CA LYS A 42 -56.84 34.24 -23.29
C LYS A 42 -55.47 34.75 -23.68
N VAL A 43 -54.52 33.83 -23.98
CA VAL A 43 -53.17 34.20 -24.47
C VAL A 43 -53.33 34.86 -25.85
N VAL A 44 -52.91 36.11 -25.98
CA VAL A 44 -52.97 36.89 -27.24
C VAL A 44 -51.58 37.04 -27.87
N SER A 45 -50.50 36.91 -27.09
CA SER A 45 -49.14 36.86 -27.61
C SER A 45 -48.20 36.07 -26.69
N THR A 46 -47.19 35.46 -27.29
CA THR A 46 -46.07 34.83 -26.60
C THR A 46 -44.79 35.33 -27.19
N SER A 47 -43.81 35.63 -26.36
CA SER A 47 -42.45 36.03 -26.78
C SER A 47 -41.40 35.41 -25.88
N THR A 48 -40.13 35.43 -26.32
CA THR A 48 -38.99 34.91 -25.61
C THR A 48 -38.11 36.03 -25.09
N PRO A 49 -38.28 36.48 -23.84
CA PRO A 49 -37.42 37.51 -23.27
C PRO A 49 -35.97 37.04 -23.20
N SER A 50 -34.99 37.94 -23.43
CA SER A 50 -33.59 37.70 -23.29
C SER A 50 -33.20 37.52 -21.81
N CYS A 51 -32.13 36.81 -21.56
CA CYS A 51 -31.49 36.67 -20.24
C CYS A 51 -30.07 37.19 -20.26
N THR A 52 -29.64 37.70 -19.13
CA THR A 52 -28.23 38.09 -18.88
C THR A 52 -27.65 37.20 -17.81
N LEU A 53 -26.36 36.84 -17.93
CA LEU A 53 -25.59 36.28 -16.85
C LEU A 53 -25.23 37.39 -15.89
N SER A 54 -25.91 37.49 -14.76
CA SER A 54 -25.75 38.64 -13.81
C SER A 54 -24.64 38.45 -12.81
N SER A 55 -24.10 37.23 -12.60
CA SER A 55 -22.81 37.02 -11.96
C SER A 55 -22.28 35.61 -12.23
N ALA A 56 -21.05 35.53 -12.73
CA ALA A 56 -20.13 34.48 -12.40
C ALA A 56 -19.10 35.11 -11.46
N SER A 57 -19.17 34.80 -10.19
CA SER A 57 -18.21 35.34 -9.19
C SER A 57 -16.79 34.79 -9.33
N VAL A 58 -16.49 34.14 -10.47
CA VAL A 58 -15.25 33.38 -10.69
C VAL A 58 -14.67 33.67 -12.07
N SER A 59 -13.37 33.90 -12.14
CA SER A 59 -12.66 34.26 -13.37
C SER A 59 -12.54 33.15 -14.41
N TRP A 60 -12.77 31.91 -14.04
CA TRP A 60 -12.62 30.75 -14.93
C TRP A 60 -13.87 30.45 -15.78
N VAL A 61 -14.95 31.15 -15.57
CA VAL A 61 -16.20 31.06 -16.33
C VAL A 61 -16.50 32.38 -17.01
N THR A 62 -16.80 32.32 -18.31
CA THR A 62 -17.13 33.52 -19.10
C THR A 62 -18.38 33.28 -19.97
N TRP A 63 -19.07 34.34 -20.32
CA TRP A 63 -20.20 34.32 -21.24
C TRP A 63 -19.75 33.91 -22.65
N GLY A 64 -20.35 32.88 -23.23
CA GLY A 64 -20.05 32.41 -24.57
C GLY A 64 -21.08 32.78 -25.63
N GLY A 65 -22.16 33.46 -25.21
CA GLY A 65 -23.24 33.89 -26.10
C GLY A 65 -24.57 33.19 -25.86
N VAL A 66 -25.61 33.62 -26.61
CA VAL A 66 -26.96 33.08 -26.53
C VAL A 66 -27.53 32.86 -27.92
N THR A 67 -28.29 31.78 -28.11
CA THR A 67 -29.14 31.53 -29.25
C THR A 67 -30.58 31.51 -28.79
N VAL A 68 -31.44 32.34 -29.43
CA VAL A 68 -32.86 32.46 -29.08
C VAL A 68 -33.68 31.48 -29.90
N GLY A 69 -34.47 30.66 -29.20
CA GLY A 69 -35.51 29.78 -29.79
C GLY A 69 -36.90 30.22 -29.41
N ASP A 70 -37.91 29.46 -29.83
CA ASP A 70 -39.29 29.74 -29.45
C ASP A 70 -39.58 29.27 -28.03
N GLY A 71 -39.69 30.24 -27.11
CA GLY A 71 -39.88 29.96 -25.66
C GLY A 71 -38.63 29.49 -24.90
N TYR A 72 -37.44 29.48 -25.50
CA TYR A 72 -36.20 29.11 -24.84
C TYR A 72 -34.99 29.88 -25.33
N LEU A 73 -33.93 29.85 -24.51
CA LEU A 73 -32.63 30.38 -24.80
C LEU A 73 -31.59 29.24 -24.63
N ASP A 74 -30.74 29.05 -25.63
CA ASP A 74 -29.54 28.22 -25.49
C ASP A 74 -28.36 29.12 -25.14
N VAL A 75 -27.92 29.03 -23.89
CA VAL A 75 -26.89 29.91 -23.32
C VAL A 75 -25.57 29.13 -23.28
N LYS A 76 -24.56 29.67 -23.96
CA LYS A 76 -23.21 29.11 -23.98
C LYS A 76 -22.37 29.73 -22.89
N ILE A 77 -21.70 28.88 -22.12
CA ILE A 77 -20.75 29.27 -21.08
C ILE A 77 -19.40 28.65 -21.41
N ASN A 78 -18.37 29.45 -21.55
CA ASN A 78 -16.99 28.98 -21.72
C ASN A 78 -16.35 28.83 -20.34
N TYR A 79 -15.54 27.80 -20.17
CA TYR A 79 -14.77 27.55 -18.96
C TYR A 79 -13.32 27.26 -19.32
N SER A 80 -12.38 27.86 -18.55
CA SER A 80 -10.95 27.71 -18.76
C SER A 80 -10.45 26.38 -18.21
N LYS A 81 -9.27 25.92 -18.66
CA LYS A 81 -8.58 24.74 -18.13
C LYS A 81 -8.40 24.83 -16.60
N ASN A 82 -8.64 23.73 -15.91
CA ASN A 82 -8.38 23.57 -14.48
C ASN A 82 -7.10 22.75 -14.29
N THR A 83 -6.10 23.30 -13.66
CA THR A 83 -4.86 22.62 -13.29
C THR A 83 -4.76 22.34 -11.80
N GLY A 84 -5.81 22.67 -11.04
CA GLY A 84 -5.90 22.49 -9.61
C GLY A 84 -6.99 21.50 -9.19
N SER A 85 -7.42 21.61 -7.95
CA SER A 85 -8.51 20.82 -7.39
C SER A 85 -9.84 21.06 -8.09
N SER A 86 -10.82 20.19 -7.89
CA SER A 86 -12.20 20.40 -8.35
C SER A 86 -12.72 21.74 -7.86
N ARG A 87 -13.44 22.45 -8.73
CA ARG A 87 -13.99 23.77 -8.44
C ARG A 87 -15.41 23.90 -8.95
N SER A 88 -16.22 24.74 -8.30
CA SER A 88 -17.60 24.98 -8.68
C SER A 88 -17.91 26.48 -8.80
N ALA A 89 -18.84 26.82 -9.67
CA ALA A 89 -19.37 28.17 -9.82
C ALA A 89 -20.88 28.13 -9.89
N THR A 90 -21.51 29.12 -9.27
CA THR A 90 -22.95 29.36 -9.44
C THR A 90 -23.14 30.45 -10.48
N LEU A 91 -23.92 30.15 -11.50
CA LEU A 91 -24.28 31.02 -12.59
C LEU A 91 -25.71 31.56 -12.36
N THR A 92 -25.86 32.86 -12.21
CA THR A 92 -27.18 33.48 -12.02
C THR A 92 -27.63 34.11 -13.32
N PHE A 93 -28.68 33.58 -13.91
CA PHE A 93 -29.31 34.16 -15.10
C PHE A 93 -30.52 34.96 -14.68
N THR A 94 -30.61 36.20 -15.18
CA THR A 94 -31.72 37.10 -14.92
C THR A 94 -32.47 37.37 -16.22
N GLN A 95 -33.77 37.17 -16.23
CA GLN A 95 -34.63 37.53 -17.34
C GLN A 95 -34.86 39.04 -17.37
N ASN A 96 -34.47 39.67 -18.47
CA ASN A 96 -34.35 41.13 -18.54
C ASN A 96 -35.65 41.89 -18.32
N GLU A 97 -36.79 41.33 -18.71
CA GLU A 97 -38.09 42.03 -18.62
C GLU A 97 -38.83 41.81 -17.30
N SER A 98 -38.55 40.73 -16.57
CA SER A 98 -39.25 40.40 -15.34
C SER A 98 -38.38 40.44 -14.10
N ASN A 99 -37.04 40.52 -14.26
CA ASN A 99 -36.05 40.33 -13.21
C ASN A 99 -36.09 38.94 -12.50
N ASN A 100 -36.83 37.98 -13.06
CA ASN A 100 -36.80 36.61 -12.56
C ASN A 100 -35.40 36.03 -12.69
N LYS A 101 -34.98 35.26 -11.66
CA LYS A 101 -33.63 34.72 -11.59
C LYS A 101 -33.68 33.20 -11.52
N ILE A 102 -32.68 32.57 -12.14
CA ILE A 102 -32.41 31.11 -12.01
C ILE A 102 -30.92 30.92 -11.74
N ASN A 103 -30.62 30.06 -10.79
CA ASN A 103 -29.24 29.70 -10.43
C ASN A 103 -28.94 28.30 -10.99
N LEU A 104 -27.80 28.20 -11.68
CA LEU A 104 -27.24 26.93 -12.16
C LEU A 104 -25.84 26.78 -11.58
N THR A 105 -25.48 25.58 -11.12
CA THR A 105 -24.15 25.29 -10.63
C THR A 105 -23.40 24.47 -11.67
N VAL A 106 -22.19 24.91 -12.04
CA VAL A 106 -21.26 24.13 -12.85
C VAL A 106 -20.10 23.69 -11.97
N THR A 107 -19.77 22.41 -11.99
CA THR A 107 -18.62 21.83 -11.29
C THR A 107 -17.59 21.36 -12.31
N GLN A 108 -16.36 21.85 -12.18
CA GLN A 108 -15.27 21.39 -13.02
C GLN A 108 -14.38 20.41 -12.24
N VAL A 109 -14.11 19.23 -12.82
CA VAL A 109 -13.28 18.22 -12.16
C VAL A 109 -11.84 18.69 -11.96
N SER A 110 -11.13 18.05 -11.04
CA SER A 110 -9.73 18.30 -10.79
C SER A 110 -8.89 18.03 -12.04
N GLY A 111 -7.95 18.90 -12.33
CA GLY A 111 -6.92 18.72 -13.36
C GLY A 111 -5.57 18.28 -12.81
N ILE A 112 -5.48 17.96 -11.52
CA ILE A 112 -4.25 17.43 -10.92
C ILE A 112 -4.04 16.01 -11.42
N THR A 113 -2.92 15.79 -12.09
CA THR A 113 -2.42 14.45 -12.43
C THR A 113 -1.40 14.02 -11.39
N TYR A 114 -1.34 12.72 -11.12
CA TYR A 114 -0.41 12.16 -10.15
C TYR A 114 0.58 11.22 -10.84
N SER A 115 1.83 11.29 -10.43
CA SER A 115 2.90 10.36 -10.80
C SER A 115 3.50 9.74 -9.54
N GLY A 116 4.01 8.53 -9.64
CA GLY A 116 4.65 7.84 -8.53
C GLY A 116 5.98 8.51 -8.15
N TYR A 117 6.30 8.43 -6.87
CA TYR A 117 7.62 8.76 -6.35
C TYR A 117 8.02 7.70 -5.33
N ILE A 118 9.20 7.10 -5.52
CA ILE A 118 9.76 6.14 -4.58
C ILE A 118 11.29 6.30 -4.54
N LYS A 119 11.85 6.25 -3.32
CA LYS A 119 13.27 6.44 -3.10
C LYS A 119 13.73 5.71 -1.84
N MET A 120 14.89 5.09 -1.88
CA MET A 120 15.56 4.57 -0.68
C MET A 120 16.11 5.74 0.14
N VAL A 121 15.88 5.72 1.46
CA VAL A 121 16.31 6.76 2.41
C VAL A 121 17.51 6.28 3.21
N SER A 122 17.54 5.02 3.61
CA SER A 122 18.68 4.40 4.29
C SER A 122 19.40 3.38 3.39
N ASN A 123 20.67 3.16 3.60
CA ASN A 123 21.41 2.13 2.88
C ASN A 123 20.94 0.73 3.31
N SER A 124 20.92 -0.19 2.35
CA SER A 124 20.72 -1.61 2.60
C SER A 124 21.94 -2.16 3.38
N LEU A 125 21.69 -2.78 4.52
CA LEU A 125 22.70 -3.55 5.24
C LEU A 125 22.65 -5.00 4.73
N PRO A 126 23.81 -5.70 4.57
CA PRO A 126 23.80 -7.10 4.22
C PRO A 126 23.15 -7.93 5.33
N LEU A 127 22.31 -8.90 4.94
CA LEU A 127 21.82 -9.91 5.86
C LEU A 127 22.97 -10.82 6.31
N GLY A 128 22.93 -11.28 7.55
CA GLY A 128 23.82 -12.33 8.03
C GLY A 128 23.61 -13.65 7.30
N GLY A 129 24.55 -14.58 7.44
CA GLY A 129 24.53 -15.85 6.73
C GLY A 129 23.46 -16.82 7.19
N ASP A 130 22.93 -16.66 8.39
CA ASP A 130 21.99 -17.58 9.01
C ASP A 130 20.54 -17.32 8.55
N LYS A 131 19.73 -18.37 8.55
CA LYS A 131 18.28 -18.26 8.45
C LYS A 131 17.73 -17.35 9.55
N TYR A 132 16.64 -16.63 9.26
CA TYR A 132 15.99 -15.65 10.13
C TYR A 132 16.82 -14.39 10.46
N ASN A 133 18.03 -14.25 9.92
CA ASN A 133 18.73 -12.97 10.03
C ASN A 133 17.90 -11.87 9.36
N ALA A 134 17.76 -10.73 10.05
CA ALA A 134 16.89 -9.66 9.63
C ALA A 134 17.65 -8.34 9.43
N ALA A 135 17.14 -7.51 8.53
CA ALA A 135 17.58 -6.15 8.29
C ALA A 135 16.39 -5.25 7.98
N GLN A 136 16.57 -3.94 8.09
CA GLN A 136 15.55 -2.96 7.80
C GLN A 136 16.08 -1.89 6.85
N ILE A 137 15.20 -1.45 5.95
CA ILE A 137 15.50 -0.39 4.99
C ILE A 137 14.36 0.62 5.05
N LEU A 138 14.69 1.89 5.15
CA LEU A 138 13.72 2.97 5.09
C LEU A 138 13.57 3.46 3.65
N VAL A 139 12.35 3.54 3.17
CA VAL A 139 12.00 4.12 1.87
C VAL A 139 10.99 5.23 2.03
N MET A 140 11.00 6.19 1.11
CA MET A 140 9.98 7.22 0.98
C MET A 140 9.18 6.94 -0.29
N ALA A 141 7.84 6.93 -0.20
CA ALA A 141 6.95 6.70 -1.34
C ALA A 141 5.66 7.52 -1.22
N TYR A 142 5.22 8.11 -2.33
CA TYR A 142 3.96 8.86 -2.43
C TYR A 142 3.61 9.12 -3.89
N LEU A 143 2.36 9.52 -4.15
CA LEU A 143 1.97 10.08 -5.43
C LEU A 143 2.21 11.60 -5.41
N LYS A 144 3.00 12.09 -6.37
CA LYS A 144 3.30 13.52 -6.54
C LYS A 144 2.30 14.13 -7.51
N GLY A 145 1.53 15.11 -7.05
CA GLY A 145 0.62 15.89 -7.88
C GLY A 145 1.34 16.90 -8.78
N SER A 146 0.75 17.20 -9.94
CA SER A 146 1.23 18.23 -10.87
C SER A 146 1.24 19.64 -10.26
N ASP A 147 0.50 19.85 -9.18
CA ASP A 147 0.45 21.06 -8.36
C ASP A 147 1.46 21.08 -7.20
N GLY A 148 2.31 20.03 -7.10
CA GLY A 148 3.27 19.85 -6.02
C GLY A 148 2.71 19.16 -4.77
N SER A 149 1.41 18.85 -4.74
CA SER A 149 0.80 18.10 -3.64
C SER A 149 1.38 16.69 -3.53
N LYS A 150 1.31 16.11 -2.33
CA LYS A 150 1.71 14.72 -2.07
C LYS A 150 0.51 13.96 -1.55
N LYS A 151 0.24 12.80 -2.14
CA LYS A 151 -0.79 11.88 -1.68
C LYS A 151 -0.11 10.61 -1.17
N PRO A 152 -0.35 10.18 0.08
CA PRO A 152 0.21 8.93 0.60
C PRO A 152 -0.16 7.75 -0.30
N GLU A 153 0.84 6.93 -0.60
CA GLU A 153 0.67 5.69 -1.36
C GLU A 153 1.66 4.66 -0.84
N THR A 154 1.14 3.55 -0.36
CA THR A 154 1.97 2.45 0.14
C THR A 154 2.67 1.76 -1.03
N PRO A 155 4.01 1.62 -1.00
CA PRO A 155 4.72 0.90 -2.05
C PRO A 155 4.38 -0.59 -2.02
N HIS A 156 4.39 -1.22 -3.19
CA HIS A 156 4.15 -2.65 -3.35
C HIS A 156 5.45 -3.39 -3.65
N VAL A 157 5.61 -4.59 -3.08
CA VAL A 157 6.71 -5.51 -3.43
C VAL A 157 6.30 -6.26 -4.69
N GLY A 158 6.97 -5.98 -5.80
CA GLY A 158 6.76 -6.68 -7.08
C GLY A 158 7.51 -8.02 -7.12
N ASN A 159 8.76 -8.04 -6.69
CA ASN A 159 9.58 -9.24 -6.65
C ASN A 159 10.68 -9.11 -5.58
N ALA A 160 11.10 -10.25 -5.04
CA ALA A 160 12.23 -10.38 -4.12
C ALA A 160 12.96 -11.71 -4.39
N PRO A 161 14.21 -11.87 -3.97
CA PRO A 161 14.89 -13.16 -4.04
C PRO A 161 14.15 -14.22 -3.22
N ASP A 162 14.12 -15.46 -3.70
CA ASP A 162 13.46 -16.61 -3.03
C ASP A 162 13.99 -16.92 -1.63
N TRP A 163 15.21 -16.49 -1.33
CA TRP A 163 15.85 -16.63 -0.02
C TRP A 163 15.57 -15.45 0.94
N CYS A 164 14.78 -14.45 0.55
CA CYS A 164 14.50 -13.26 1.34
C CYS A 164 13.00 -12.95 1.35
N SER A 165 12.39 -12.89 2.54
CA SER A 165 11.06 -12.31 2.68
C SER A 165 11.14 -10.81 2.93
N VAL A 166 10.11 -10.09 2.47
CA VAL A 166 9.98 -8.64 2.61
C VAL A 166 8.59 -8.32 3.11
N SER A 167 8.52 -7.51 4.17
CA SER A 167 7.27 -6.89 4.61
C SER A 167 7.43 -5.37 4.66
N ILE A 168 6.33 -4.66 4.49
CA ILE A 168 6.29 -3.20 4.49
C ILE A 168 5.34 -2.72 5.57
N ALA A 169 5.76 -1.72 6.34
CA ALA A 169 4.95 -1.01 7.31
C ALA A 169 5.14 0.51 7.17
N SER A 170 4.08 1.28 7.38
CA SER A 170 4.18 2.73 7.50
C SER A 170 4.95 3.12 8.76
N VAL A 171 5.63 4.27 8.72
CA VAL A 171 6.31 4.85 9.88
C VAL A 171 5.47 6.02 10.37
N ASP A 172 4.74 5.84 11.46
CA ASP A 172 3.76 6.81 11.98
C ASP A 172 4.34 8.21 12.29
N THR A 173 5.63 8.28 12.60
CA THR A 173 6.32 9.54 12.93
C THR A 173 6.88 10.27 11.71
N LEU A 174 6.88 9.65 10.54
CA LEU A 174 7.48 10.19 9.31
C LEU A 174 6.50 10.07 8.13
N GLU A 175 5.96 11.21 7.71
CA GLU A 175 5.02 11.24 6.58
C GLU A 175 5.64 10.65 5.30
N ASN A 176 4.88 9.77 4.62
CA ASN A 176 5.29 9.09 3.38
C ASN A 176 6.54 8.20 3.50
N HIS A 177 6.91 7.78 4.70
CA HIS A 177 8.01 6.86 4.94
C HIS A 177 7.49 5.46 5.30
N TYR A 178 8.20 4.47 4.80
CA TYR A 178 7.87 3.05 4.98
C TYR A 178 9.10 2.27 5.36
N LEU A 179 8.94 1.38 6.34
CA LEU A 179 9.98 0.47 6.78
C LEU A 179 9.82 -0.87 6.08
N LEU A 180 10.81 -1.26 5.31
CA LEU A 180 10.94 -2.60 4.77
C LEU A 180 11.67 -3.46 5.79
N SER A 181 11.02 -4.51 6.27
CA SER A 181 11.66 -5.52 7.09
C SER A 181 12.02 -6.72 6.23
N LEU A 182 13.30 -7.03 6.16
CA LEU A 182 13.87 -8.12 5.40
C LEU A 182 14.20 -9.27 6.33
N THR A 183 13.89 -10.51 5.94
CA THR A 183 14.26 -11.70 6.72
C THR A 183 14.79 -12.78 5.80
N ALA A 184 15.93 -13.35 6.12
CA ALA A 184 16.50 -14.50 5.41
C ALA A 184 15.65 -15.76 5.62
N LEU A 185 15.15 -16.36 4.56
CA LEU A 185 14.33 -17.59 4.60
C LEU A 185 15.19 -18.85 4.65
N SER A 186 16.46 -18.74 4.29
CA SER A 186 17.42 -19.86 4.32
C SER A 186 18.82 -19.38 4.64
N SER A 187 19.63 -20.24 5.25
CA SER A 187 21.05 -20.00 5.47
C SER A 187 21.81 -20.01 4.15
N ASN A 188 22.80 -19.13 4.03
CA ASN A 188 23.67 -19.10 2.87
C ASN A 188 24.89 -20.01 3.05
N LYS A 189 24.82 -21.22 2.54
CA LYS A 189 25.86 -22.26 2.65
C LYS A 189 26.87 -22.25 1.50
N THR A 190 26.82 -21.28 0.61
CA THR A 190 27.65 -21.29 -0.61
C THR A 190 29.13 -20.95 -0.39
N GLY A 191 29.49 -20.51 0.80
CA GLY A 191 30.84 -20.04 1.12
C GLY A 191 31.16 -18.63 0.60
N ALA A 192 30.27 -18.05 -0.24
CA ALA A 192 30.37 -16.69 -0.76
C ALA A 192 29.06 -15.92 -0.50
N SER A 193 29.12 -14.60 -0.50
CA SER A 193 27.89 -13.78 -0.43
C SER A 193 27.01 -14.03 -1.63
N ARG A 194 25.67 -14.14 -1.42
CA ARG A 194 24.68 -14.16 -2.50
C ARG A 194 23.95 -12.83 -2.56
N SER A 195 23.63 -12.40 -3.76
CA SER A 195 23.00 -11.10 -4.01
C SER A 195 21.74 -11.26 -4.84
N GLY A 196 20.84 -10.31 -4.72
CA GLY A 196 19.61 -10.20 -5.49
C GLY A 196 19.07 -8.79 -5.42
N HIS A 197 17.87 -8.60 -5.95
CA HIS A 197 17.20 -7.30 -5.93
C HIS A 197 15.76 -7.45 -5.42
N ILE A 198 15.33 -6.49 -4.63
CA ILE A 198 13.93 -6.28 -4.27
C ILE A 198 13.41 -5.19 -5.20
N PHE A 199 12.32 -5.47 -5.89
CA PHE A 199 11.65 -4.50 -6.75
C PHE A 199 10.40 -3.97 -6.07
N LEU A 200 10.34 -2.65 -5.93
CA LEU A 200 9.19 -1.93 -5.37
C LEU A 200 8.56 -1.06 -6.44
N THR A 201 7.25 -0.88 -6.35
CA THR A 201 6.49 0.05 -7.19
C THR A 201 5.67 1.00 -6.33
N CYS A 202 5.49 2.24 -6.79
CA CYS A 202 4.58 3.24 -6.23
C CYS A 202 3.99 4.04 -7.38
N GLY A 203 2.69 3.83 -7.69
CA GLY A 203 2.12 4.34 -8.93
C GLY A 203 2.90 3.83 -10.15
N ASP A 204 3.39 4.73 -10.99
CA ASP A 204 4.22 4.46 -12.16
C ASP A 204 5.74 4.43 -11.88
N ALA A 205 6.15 4.79 -10.66
CA ALA A 205 7.56 4.77 -10.27
C ALA A 205 8.01 3.38 -9.78
N ASN A 206 9.25 3.03 -10.11
CA ASN A 206 9.88 1.77 -9.76
C ASN A 206 11.19 2.02 -9.00
N LEU A 207 11.49 1.17 -8.02
CA LEU A 207 12.75 1.17 -7.28
C LEU A 207 13.31 -0.24 -7.20
N SER A 208 14.57 -0.42 -7.58
CA SER A 208 15.32 -1.66 -7.40
C SER A 208 16.32 -1.48 -6.27
N ILE A 209 16.20 -2.32 -5.24
CA ILE A 209 17.05 -2.28 -4.04
C ILE A 209 17.95 -3.52 -4.07
N PRO A 210 19.27 -3.37 -4.19
CA PRO A 210 20.18 -4.49 -4.09
C PRO A 210 20.21 -5.01 -2.65
N VAL A 211 20.12 -6.32 -2.50
CA VAL A 211 20.22 -7.01 -1.21
C VAL A 211 21.27 -8.08 -1.29
N THR A 212 22.00 -8.28 -0.20
CA THR A 212 23.07 -9.25 -0.11
C THR A 212 22.95 -10.04 1.19
N GLN A 213 23.13 -11.34 1.11
CA GLN A 213 23.30 -12.20 2.29
C GLN A 213 24.74 -12.72 2.36
N LYS A 214 25.40 -12.49 3.49
CA LYS A 214 26.75 -13.02 3.75
C LYS A 214 26.74 -14.55 3.76
N PRO A 215 27.90 -15.23 3.55
CA PRO A 215 27.98 -16.66 3.77
C PRO A 215 27.74 -16.95 5.25
N GLN A 216 27.15 -18.12 5.50
CA GLN A 216 27.03 -18.66 6.84
C GLN A 216 28.44 -19.03 7.35
N VAL A 217 28.80 -18.51 8.52
CA VAL A 217 30.05 -18.86 9.19
C VAL A 217 29.68 -19.85 10.31
N ALA A 218 30.31 -21.00 10.29
CA ALA A 218 30.15 -21.95 11.38
C ALA A 218 30.57 -21.30 12.69
N SER A 219 29.68 -21.30 13.66
CA SER A 219 29.89 -20.76 14.99
C SER A 219 29.59 -21.81 16.04
N THR A 220 29.82 -21.52 17.31
CA THR A 220 29.54 -22.42 18.41
C THR A 220 28.77 -21.73 19.50
N PHE A 221 28.03 -22.50 20.28
CA PHE A 221 27.38 -22.05 21.51
C PHE A 221 27.55 -23.10 22.61
N THR A 222 27.33 -22.73 23.85
CA THR A 222 27.37 -23.65 24.98
C THR A 222 25.96 -24.07 25.36
N LEU A 223 25.71 -25.38 25.36
CA LEU A 223 24.49 -25.99 25.90
C LEU A 223 24.78 -26.61 27.26
N SER A 224 23.97 -26.29 28.26
CA SER A 224 24.09 -26.78 29.64
C SER A 224 22.81 -27.43 30.14
N GLY A 225 22.87 -28.08 31.30
CA GLY A 225 21.73 -28.73 31.90
C GLY A 225 21.45 -30.15 31.33
N LEU A 226 22.38 -30.68 30.54
CA LEU A 226 22.24 -32.04 29.96
C LEU A 226 22.47 -33.10 31.04
N PRO A 227 21.57 -34.13 31.16
CA PRO A 227 21.83 -35.29 32.01
C PRO A 227 23.13 -36.02 31.61
N THR A 228 23.94 -36.38 32.61
CA THR A 228 25.28 -36.95 32.39
C THR A 228 25.30 -38.47 32.44
N ASP A 229 24.22 -39.11 32.89
CA ASP A 229 24.08 -40.55 33.08
C ASP A 229 23.49 -41.28 31.88
N THR A 230 23.27 -40.57 30.78
CA THR A 230 22.62 -41.08 29.57
C THR A 230 23.64 -41.38 28.47
N GLY A 231 23.40 -42.45 27.72
CA GLY A 231 24.29 -42.85 26.62
C GLY A 231 24.01 -42.14 25.30
N TYR A 232 22.83 -41.51 25.13
CA TYR A 232 22.41 -40.94 23.84
C TYR A 232 21.50 -39.73 24.00
N TYR A 233 21.70 -38.74 23.12
CA TYR A 233 20.87 -37.55 22.99
C TYR A 233 20.26 -37.49 21.60
N LEU A 234 19.05 -36.97 21.55
CA LEU A 234 18.33 -36.72 20.32
C LEU A 234 17.75 -35.30 20.35
N PHE A 235 18.01 -34.53 19.31
CA PHE A 235 17.44 -33.22 19.12
C PHE A 235 16.24 -33.28 18.16
N GLY A 236 15.10 -32.73 18.57
CA GLY A 236 13.87 -32.74 17.80
C GLY A 236 13.40 -31.31 17.51
N MET A 237 12.73 -31.13 16.38
CA MET A 237 12.05 -29.89 16.02
C MET A 237 10.59 -29.92 16.46
N GLY A 238 10.35 -29.71 17.76
CA GLY A 238 9.01 -29.53 18.33
C GLY A 238 8.25 -30.79 18.68
N ALA A 239 8.21 -31.80 17.84
CA ALA A 239 7.58 -33.11 18.12
C ALA A 239 8.59 -34.18 18.49
N LYS A 240 8.13 -35.21 19.21
CA LYS A 240 8.96 -36.41 19.47
C LYS A 240 9.29 -37.09 18.14
N PRO A 241 10.57 -37.27 17.80
CA PRO A 241 10.95 -38.00 16.59
C PRO A 241 10.42 -39.41 16.61
N GLN A 242 9.79 -39.86 15.53
CA GLN A 242 9.36 -41.25 15.37
C GLN A 242 10.50 -42.06 14.77
N ASN A 243 10.71 -43.29 15.29
CA ASN A 243 11.71 -44.23 14.81
C ASN A 243 13.15 -43.71 14.76
N THR A 244 13.81 -43.73 15.87
CA THR A 244 15.23 -43.43 16.01
C THR A 244 16.08 -44.63 15.63
N SER A 245 16.46 -44.73 14.35
CA SER A 245 17.54 -45.63 13.94
C SER A 245 18.89 -45.13 14.48
N ALA A 246 19.91 -45.99 14.49
CA ALA A 246 21.27 -45.58 14.89
C ALA A 246 21.82 -44.42 14.03
N ALA A 247 21.34 -44.29 12.77
CA ALA A 247 21.70 -43.21 11.85
C ALA A 247 21.11 -41.86 12.22
N ASP A 248 20.01 -41.85 12.99
CA ASP A 248 19.27 -40.63 13.35
C ASP A 248 19.74 -39.97 14.66
N ARG A 249 20.71 -40.62 15.30
CA ARG A 249 21.23 -40.16 16.59
C ARG A 249 22.20 -38.99 16.38
N SER A 250 21.89 -37.87 16.99
CA SER A 250 22.84 -36.76 17.10
C SER A 250 23.82 -37.12 18.21
N TYR A 251 25.04 -37.50 17.85
CA TYR A 251 26.09 -37.73 18.84
C TYR A 251 26.56 -36.37 19.35
N ILE A 252 26.31 -36.07 20.61
CA ILE A 252 27.06 -35.08 21.32
C ILE A 252 28.31 -35.73 21.84
N GLN A 253 29.47 -35.39 21.30
CA GLN A 253 30.75 -35.78 21.86
C GLN A 253 31.18 -34.77 22.89
N GLY A 254 31.67 -35.27 24.04
CA GLY A 254 32.32 -34.42 25.01
C GLY A 254 31.43 -33.61 25.96
N ILE A 255 30.36 -34.24 26.47
CA ILE A 255 29.62 -33.67 27.61
C ILE A 255 30.50 -33.69 28.85
N SER A 256 30.68 -32.54 29.49
CA SER A 256 31.40 -32.43 30.74
C SER A 256 30.66 -33.13 31.91
N ALA A 257 31.38 -33.41 32.99
CA ALA A 257 30.76 -33.93 34.21
C ALA A 257 29.67 -33.00 34.82
N THR A 258 29.58 -31.78 34.32
CA THR A 258 28.58 -30.75 34.73
C THR A 258 27.41 -30.66 33.76
N GLY A 259 27.29 -31.58 32.81
CA GLY A 259 26.19 -31.55 31.83
C GLY A 259 26.30 -30.44 30.79
N THR A 260 27.52 -30.01 30.45
CA THR A 260 27.76 -28.91 29.52
C THR A 260 28.49 -29.41 28.27
N THR A 261 28.11 -28.95 27.11
CA THR A 261 28.79 -29.23 25.83
C THR A 261 28.84 -28.00 24.93
N THR A 262 29.81 -28.02 24.00
CA THR A 262 29.88 -27.01 22.93
C THR A 262 29.26 -27.56 21.66
N MET A 263 28.26 -26.86 21.14
CA MET A 263 27.56 -27.21 19.91
C MET A 263 27.93 -26.28 18.78
N ARG A 264 27.96 -26.79 17.55
CA ARG A 264 28.15 -25.97 16.34
C ARG A 264 26.81 -25.40 15.88
N ILE A 265 26.84 -24.23 15.27
CA ILE A 265 25.73 -23.67 14.49
C ILE A 265 26.20 -23.61 13.02
N PRO A 266 25.52 -24.19 12.07
CA PRO A 266 24.30 -25.02 12.23
C PRO A 266 24.60 -26.42 12.75
N PHE A 267 23.57 -27.04 13.33
CA PHE A 267 23.54 -28.47 13.64
C PHE A 267 22.24 -29.08 13.12
N TYR A 268 22.07 -30.40 13.21
CA TYR A 268 20.90 -31.08 12.71
C TYR A 268 20.06 -31.65 13.85
N ALA A 269 18.76 -31.39 13.81
CA ALA A 269 17.75 -32.03 14.64
C ALA A 269 16.87 -32.92 13.78
N ASN A 270 16.27 -33.94 14.39
CA ASN A 270 15.33 -34.84 13.69
C ASN A 270 13.94 -34.17 13.59
N ASP A 271 13.28 -34.38 12.47
CA ASP A 271 11.87 -34.04 12.29
C ASP A 271 10.95 -35.15 12.83
N SER A 272 9.65 -34.89 12.80
CA SER A 272 8.60 -35.89 13.08
C SER A 272 8.57 -37.04 12.09
N GLU A 273 9.09 -36.83 10.88
CA GLU A 273 9.19 -37.85 9.84
C GLU A 273 10.41 -38.76 10.03
N PRO A 274 10.28 -40.10 9.86
CA PRO A 274 11.39 -41.02 10.00
C PRO A 274 12.55 -40.72 9.05
N GLY A 275 13.76 -40.57 9.59
CA GLY A 275 14.98 -40.30 8.81
C GLY A 275 15.13 -38.90 8.30
N SER A 276 14.16 -38.02 8.56
CA SER A 276 14.24 -36.63 8.19
C SER A 276 15.06 -35.80 9.19
N ARG A 277 15.92 -34.92 8.67
CA ARG A 277 16.76 -34.03 9.48
C ARG A 277 16.55 -32.60 9.04
N ILE A 278 16.36 -31.74 10.02
CA ILE A 278 16.23 -30.29 9.80
C ILE A 278 17.48 -29.61 10.33
N GLU A 279 18.02 -28.69 9.54
CA GLU A 279 19.11 -27.84 9.97
C GLU A 279 18.60 -26.79 10.95
N CYS A 280 19.20 -26.77 12.14
CA CYS A 280 18.91 -25.82 13.20
C CYS A 280 19.93 -24.68 13.18
N THR A 281 19.42 -23.47 13.23
CA THR A 281 20.20 -22.22 13.24
C THR A 281 19.71 -21.31 14.38
N THR A 282 20.38 -20.21 14.62
CA THR A 282 19.99 -19.22 15.63
C THR A 282 18.50 -18.87 15.52
N GLY A 283 17.78 -18.94 16.64
CA GLY A 283 16.35 -18.67 16.74
C GLY A 283 15.43 -19.88 16.63
N ASP A 284 15.93 -21.04 16.17
CA ASP A 284 15.13 -22.25 16.10
C ASP A 284 14.88 -22.84 17.51
N LYS A 285 13.65 -23.29 17.77
CA LYS A 285 13.31 -23.99 19.01
C LYS A 285 13.59 -25.48 18.85
N VAL A 286 14.41 -26.02 19.75
CA VAL A 286 14.87 -27.40 19.73
C VAL A 286 14.48 -28.09 21.01
N THR A 287 13.95 -29.30 20.90
CA THR A 287 13.68 -30.22 22.03
C THR A 287 14.80 -31.22 22.22
N VAL A 288 15.10 -31.55 23.47
CA VAL A 288 16.17 -32.50 23.83
C VAL A 288 15.53 -33.77 24.46
N TYR A 289 15.86 -34.88 23.89
CA TYR A 289 15.49 -36.19 24.41
C TYR A 289 16.74 -37.00 24.80
N THR A 290 16.68 -37.75 25.89
CA THR A 290 17.70 -38.69 26.28
C THR A 290 17.17 -40.08 26.23
N LYS A 291 18.05 -41.07 26.09
CA LYS A 291 17.69 -42.49 26.10
C LYS A 291 18.45 -43.23 27.16
N LEU A 292 17.71 -43.78 28.11
CA LEU A 292 18.22 -44.76 29.07
C LEU A 292 17.55 -46.12 28.74
N ASN A 293 18.36 -47.13 28.47
CA ASN A 293 17.91 -48.45 28.00
C ASN A 293 17.06 -48.37 26.70
N THR A 294 15.77 -48.63 26.77
CA THR A 294 14.84 -48.62 25.62
C THR A 294 13.94 -47.39 25.57
N THR A 295 13.93 -46.55 26.60
CA THR A 295 12.97 -45.45 26.74
C THR A 295 13.63 -44.12 26.42
N TRP A 296 12.93 -43.28 25.61
CA TRP A 296 13.26 -41.91 25.37
C TRP A 296 12.50 -40.99 26.32
N THR A 297 13.21 -40.11 26.99
CA THR A 297 12.67 -39.12 27.92
C THR A 297 12.90 -37.72 27.37
N LEU A 298 11.87 -36.86 27.41
CA LEU A 298 11.99 -35.45 27.09
C LEU A 298 12.65 -34.72 28.28
N GLU A 299 13.80 -34.15 28.08
CA GLU A 299 14.52 -33.42 29.13
C GLU A 299 14.14 -31.93 29.15
N GLY A 300 13.92 -31.34 27.98
CA GLY A 300 13.55 -29.93 27.89
C GLY A 300 13.61 -29.37 26.47
N SER A 301 13.63 -28.09 26.37
CA SER A 301 13.78 -27.40 25.07
C SER A 301 14.56 -26.10 25.23
N PHE A 302 15.23 -25.69 24.17
CA PHE A 302 15.96 -24.40 24.12
C PHE A 302 15.74 -23.72 22.78
N ILE A 303 16.02 -22.42 22.75
CA ILE A 303 16.13 -21.67 21.51
C ILE A 303 17.61 -21.56 21.18
N VAL A 304 18.02 -21.93 19.96
CA VAL A 304 19.40 -21.84 19.52
C VAL A 304 19.89 -20.39 19.66
N PRO A 305 20.90 -20.14 20.51
CA PRO A 305 21.36 -18.77 20.74
C PRO A 305 22.23 -18.28 19.59
N SER A 306 22.60 -17.00 19.63
CA SER A 306 23.66 -16.47 18.75
C SER A 306 25.02 -17.09 19.05
N ALA A 307 25.97 -16.91 18.14
CA ALA A 307 27.35 -17.34 18.29
C ALA A 307 27.97 -16.91 19.64
N GLY A 308 28.62 -17.84 20.32
CA GLY A 308 29.22 -17.60 21.63
C GLY A 308 28.23 -17.55 22.80
N GLY A 309 26.94 -17.67 22.55
CA GLY A 309 25.91 -17.66 23.59
C GLY A 309 25.93 -18.93 24.45
N THR A 310 25.30 -18.85 25.62
CA THR A 310 25.03 -20.00 26.51
C THR A 310 23.54 -20.14 26.69
N VAL A 311 23.04 -21.39 26.64
CA VAL A 311 21.66 -21.73 26.88
C VAL A 311 21.56 -23.00 27.73
N SER A 312 20.53 -23.12 28.56
CA SER A 312 20.23 -24.30 29.36
C SER A 312 18.91 -24.92 28.92
N ILE A 313 18.81 -26.25 29.03
CA ILE A 313 17.55 -27.00 28.87
C ILE A 313 16.78 -27.03 30.19
#